data_3ebb30f48c581debcf9a9735f654fd7c
#
_entry.id   3ebb30f48c581debcf9a9735f654fd7c
#
_cell.length_a   1.000
_cell.length_b   1.000
_cell.length_c   1.000
_cell.angle_alpha   90.00
_cell.angle_beta   90.00
_cell.angle_gamma   90.00
#
_symmetry.space_group_name_H-M   'P 1'
#
loop_
_entity.id
_entity.type
_entity.pdbx_description
1 polymer ?
#
loop_
_entity_poly.entity_id
_entity_poly.type
_entity_poly.pdbx_seq_one_letter_code
_entity_poly.pdbx_strand_id
1 'polypeptide(L)'
;RQEWGAKESGRATKGTAEGLLAKVYLFRQDYANVKKYTGQVIARGEYSLHRDYRDLFNPNSYYSDEVMLADQYLWGESTERNLESEYVKWQGIRGEMGWGMFSPSEALDQAYEAGDPRRTATIFYDGETLEGKGEIHFKKEVPPRANKKTIWPTGYWNENSFAKQNCHLIFLRYADVLLMYAEACNELGESREALDKLEMVRARARRTVHPADMTVGLPEITETGKEKLREIIWNERRIELALEGHRFFDLIRADKVVPGYAETVSYTHLRAHETGAYL
;
A
#
# COMPACT_ATOMS: atom_id res chain seq x y z
N ARG A 1 -12.56 -19.15 -0.67
CA ARG A 1 -13.10 -18.66 -1.97
C ARG A 1 -14.29 -19.51 -2.32
N GLN A 2 -15.43 -18.90 -2.66
CA GLN A 2 -16.39 -19.62 -3.47
C GLN A 2 -15.61 -20.06 -4.72
N GLU A 3 -15.70 -21.33 -5.11
CA GLU A 3 -14.97 -21.85 -6.27
C GLU A 3 -15.46 -21.16 -7.55
N TRP A 4 -14.87 -20.03 -7.85
CA TRP A 4 -15.04 -19.39 -9.12
C TRP A 4 -14.14 -20.09 -10.13
N GLY A 5 -14.66 -20.46 -11.27
CA GLY A 5 -13.82 -20.98 -12.35
C GLY A 5 -12.76 -19.96 -12.78
N ALA A 6 -11.70 -20.40 -13.46
CA ALA A 6 -10.60 -19.53 -13.90
C ALA A 6 -11.04 -18.26 -14.67
N LYS A 7 -12.19 -18.32 -15.34
CA LYS A 7 -12.82 -17.17 -16.05
C LYS A 7 -13.53 -16.17 -15.12
N GLU A 8 -13.70 -16.50 -13.85
CA GLU A 8 -14.44 -15.70 -12.86
C GLU A 8 -13.52 -15.20 -11.74
N SER A 9 -12.21 -15.47 -11.85
CA SER A 9 -11.21 -14.89 -10.96
C SER A 9 -11.27 -13.35 -11.05
N GLY A 10 -11.24 -12.68 -9.89
CA GLY A 10 -11.41 -11.24 -9.80
C GLY A 10 -12.82 -10.78 -9.40
N ARG A 11 -13.81 -11.65 -9.34
CA ARG A 11 -15.13 -11.34 -8.76
C ARG A 11 -15.04 -11.16 -7.25
N ALA A 12 -15.89 -10.27 -6.72
CA ALA A 12 -16.02 -10.10 -5.28
C ALA A 12 -16.46 -11.40 -4.60
N THR A 13 -15.74 -11.78 -3.56
CA THR A 13 -16.02 -12.96 -2.75
C THR A 13 -16.73 -12.58 -1.46
N LYS A 14 -17.16 -13.56 -0.66
CA LYS A 14 -17.66 -13.31 0.69
C LYS A 14 -16.62 -12.61 1.57
N GLY A 15 -15.34 -13.02 1.48
CA GLY A 15 -14.25 -12.37 2.20
C GLY A 15 -14.02 -10.93 1.77
N THR A 16 -14.19 -10.62 0.47
CA THR A 16 -14.18 -9.24 -0.03
C THR A 16 -15.28 -8.40 0.63
N ALA A 17 -16.51 -8.91 0.67
CA ALA A 17 -17.65 -8.21 1.27
C ALA A 17 -17.45 -7.98 2.77
N GLU A 18 -16.95 -8.98 3.50
CA GLU A 18 -16.65 -8.87 4.93
C GLU A 18 -15.50 -7.89 5.20
N GLY A 19 -14.44 -7.90 4.38
CA GLY A 19 -13.34 -6.94 4.50
C GLY A 19 -13.78 -5.50 4.24
N LEU A 20 -14.63 -5.27 3.24
CA LEU A 20 -15.21 -3.94 2.99
C LEU A 20 -16.15 -3.51 4.12
N LEU A 21 -16.95 -4.42 4.65
CA LEU A 21 -17.82 -4.13 5.78
C LEU A 21 -17.02 -3.80 7.04
N ALA A 22 -15.93 -4.52 7.31
CA ALA A 22 -15.00 -4.18 8.38
C ALA A 22 -14.43 -2.76 8.21
N LYS A 23 -14.08 -2.37 6.98
CA LYS A 23 -13.61 -1.01 6.68
C LYS A 23 -14.67 0.05 6.98
N VAL A 24 -15.93 -0.20 6.66
CA VAL A 24 -17.05 0.69 7.04
C VAL A 24 -17.15 0.84 8.56
N TYR A 25 -17.06 -0.27 9.30
CA TYR A 25 -17.09 -0.22 10.77
C TYR A 25 -15.86 0.48 11.36
N LEU A 26 -14.70 0.35 10.74
CA LEU A 26 -13.48 1.06 11.15
C LEU A 26 -13.68 2.58 11.07
N PHE A 27 -14.30 3.10 9.99
CA PHE A 27 -14.66 4.52 9.88
C PHE A 27 -15.66 4.98 10.93
N ARG A 28 -16.49 4.07 11.44
CA ARG A 28 -17.48 4.33 12.50
C ARG A 28 -16.89 4.12 13.90
N GLN A 29 -15.63 3.67 14.02
CA GLN A 29 -14.99 3.31 15.30
C GLN A 29 -15.72 2.17 16.04
N ASP A 30 -16.46 1.34 15.33
CA ASP A 30 -17.10 0.15 15.88
C ASP A 30 -16.10 -1.03 15.83
N TYR A 31 -15.14 -0.98 16.74
CA TYR A 31 -14.02 -1.94 16.76
C TYR A 31 -14.46 -3.38 17.02
N ALA A 32 -15.58 -3.58 17.74
CA ALA A 32 -16.12 -4.91 17.94
C ALA A 32 -16.54 -5.57 16.61
N ASN A 33 -17.25 -4.82 15.75
CA ASN A 33 -17.62 -5.30 14.43
C ASN A 33 -16.43 -5.35 13.47
N VAL A 34 -15.46 -4.44 13.58
CA VAL A 34 -14.18 -4.56 12.80
C VAL A 34 -13.53 -5.89 13.13
N LYS A 35 -13.26 -6.18 14.42
CA LYS A 35 -12.65 -7.46 14.86
C LYS A 35 -13.45 -8.66 14.37
N LYS A 36 -14.77 -8.64 14.48
CA LYS A 36 -15.65 -9.72 14.04
C LYS A 36 -15.47 -10.04 12.56
N TYR A 37 -15.61 -9.05 11.68
CA TYR A 37 -15.60 -9.30 10.24
C TYR A 37 -14.21 -9.58 9.69
N THR A 38 -13.19 -8.88 10.17
CA THR A 38 -11.79 -9.20 9.81
C THR A 38 -11.38 -10.56 10.35
N GLY A 39 -11.80 -10.92 11.57
CA GLY A 39 -11.56 -12.22 12.17
C GLY A 39 -12.21 -13.37 11.37
N GLN A 40 -13.40 -13.17 10.79
CA GLN A 40 -14.04 -14.12 9.90
C GLN A 40 -13.24 -14.35 8.62
N VAL A 41 -12.68 -13.27 8.02
CA VAL A 41 -11.80 -13.36 6.85
C VAL A 41 -10.55 -14.17 7.19
N ILE A 42 -9.91 -13.85 8.33
CA ILE A 42 -8.67 -14.49 8.78
C ILE A 42 -8.90 -15.98 9.08
N ALA A 43 -9.97 -16.31 9.80
CA ALA A 43 -10.27 -17.68 10.23
C ALA A 43 -10.55 -18.64 9.07
N ARG A 44 -11.03 -18.15 7.92
CA ARG A 44 -11.25 -19.01 6.75
C ARG A 44 -9.96 -19.44 6.07
N GLY A 45 -8.85 -18.73 6.24
CA GLY A 45 -7.57 -19.10 5.63
C GLY A 45 -7.54 -19.05 4.10
N GLU A 46 -8.48 -18.34 3.46
CA GLU A 46 -8.60 -18.25 2.01
C GLU A 46 -7.63 -17.22 1.39
N TYR A 47 -7.08 -16.34 2.24
CA TYR A 47 -6.18 -15.27 1.85
C TYR A 47 -4.86 -15.39 2.58
N SER A 48 -3.79 -14.98 1.93
CA SER A 48 -2.45 -14.97 2.51
C SER A 48 -1.66 -13.75 2.02
N LEU A 49 -0.68 -13.31 2.80
CA LEU A 49 0.23 -12.25 2.36
C LEU A 49 1.10 -12.76 1.20
N HIS A 50 1.19 -11.97 0.15
CA HIS A 50 2.12 -12.25 -0.95
C HIS A 50 3.56 -12.32 -0.41
N ARG A 51 4.35 -13.26 -0.93
CA ARG A 51 5.69 -13.53 -0.40
C ARG A 51 6.59 -12.30 -0.45
N ASP A 52 6.57 -11.61 -1.57
CA ASP A 52 7.38 -10.42 -1.83
C ASP A 52 6.49 -9.18 -1.94
N TYR A 53 6.80 -8.15 -1.15
CA TYR A 53 6.01 -6.92 -1.12
C TYR A 53 6.06 -6.17 -2.45
N ARG A 54 7.23 -6.10 -3.09
CA ARG A 54 7.38 -5.41 -4.37
C ARG A 54 6.64 -6.14 -5.48
N ASP A 55 6.79 -7.46 -5.50
CA ASP A 55 6.21 -8.31 -6.53
C ASP A 55 4.68 -8.41 -6.45
N LEU A 56 4.09 -8.13 -5.29
CA LEU A 56 2.64 -8.01 -5.15
C LEU A 56 2.01 -7.05 -6.18
N PHE A 57 2.70 -5.97 -6.52
CA PHE A 57 2.22 -4.95 -7.46
C PHE A 57 2.60 -5.25 -8.92
N ASN A 58 3.31 -6.34 -9.16
CA ASN A 58 3.66 -6.78 -10.51
C ASN A 58 2.40 -7.12 -11.32
N PRO A 59 2.29 -6.69 -12.58
CA PRO A 59 1.18 -7.06 -13.44
C PRO A 59 0.87 -8.57 -13.54
N ASN A 60 1.82 -9.43 -13.22
CA ASN A 60 1.61 -10.88 -13.21
C ASN A 60 1.10 -11.43 -11.86
N SER A 61 1.08 -10.61 -10.80
CA SER A 61 0.69 -11.02 -9.43
C SER A 61 -0.76 -10.69 -9.07
N TYR A 62 -1.57 -10.27 -10.04
CA TYR A 62 -2.93 -9.78 -9.82
C TYR A 62 -3.90 -10.78 -9.20
N TYR A 63 -3.65 -12.05 -9.40
CA TYR A 63 -4.46 -13.13 -8.83
C TYR A 63 -3.82 -13.75 -7.59
N SER A 64 -2.88 -13.02 -6.97
CA SER A 64 -2.29 -13.47 -5.70
C SER A 64 -3.37 -13.58 -4.63
N ASP A 65 -3.17 -14.48 -3.67
CA ASP A 65 -4.10 -14.68 -2.56
C ASP A 65 -4.17 -13.48 -1.59
N GLU A 66 -3.33 -12.47 -1.79
CA GLU A 66 -3.41 -11.21 -1.04
C GLU A 66 -4.44 -10.24 -1.61
N VAL A 67 -4.64 -10.20 -2.93
CA VAL A 67 -5.57 -9.26 -3.58
C VAL A 67 -7.01 -9.72 -3.37
N MET A 68 -7.80 -8.94 -2.66
CA MET A 68 -9.19 -9.24 -2.33
C MET A 68 -10.18 -8.50 -3.24
N LEU A 69 -9.84 -7.27 -3.63
CA LEU A 69 -10.62 -6.46 -4.56
C LEU A 69 -9.69 -5.49 -5.31
N ALA A 70 -9.76 -5.54 -6.62
CA ALA A 70 -9.05 -4.61 -7.48
C ALA A 70 -9.91 -4.24 -8.69
N ASP A 71 -9.71 -3.03 -9.20
CA ASP A 71 -10.15 -2.69 -10.54
C ASP A 71 -9.15 -3.30 -11.52
N GLN A 72 -9.66 -4.16 -12.39
CA GLN A 72 -8.83 -4.99 -13.24
C GLN A 72 -8.70 -4.38 -14.64
N TYR A 73 -7.47 -4.16 -15.04
CA TYR A 73 -7.13 -3.66 -16.35
C TYR A 73 -6.46 -4.77 -17.16
N LEU A 74 -6.86 -4.89 -18.41
CA LEU A 74 -6.27 -5.85 -19.34
C LEU A 74 -5.64 -5.09 -20.51
N TRP A 75 -4.37 -5.30 -20.72
CA TRP A 75 -3.72 -4.95 -21.96
C TRP A 75 -3.73 -6.19 -22.88
N GLY A 76 -4.35 -6.10 -24.03
CA GLY A 76 -4.45 -7.23 -24.90
C GLY A 76 -4.83 -6.85 -26.33
N GLU A 77 -4.77 -7.82 -27.19
CA GLU A 77 -4.94 -7.74 -28.64
C GLU A 77 -6.34 -7.29 -29.13
N SER A 78 -7.27 -7.03 -28.22
CA SER A 78 -8.61 -6.60 -28.56
C SER A 78 -8.65 -5.08 -28.76
N THR A 79 -8.71 -4.66 -30.01
CA THR A 79 -8.89 -3.27 -30.43
C THR A 79 -10.27 -2.68 -30.06
N GLU A 80 -11.17 -3.46 -29.49
CA GLU A 80 -12.57 -3.06 -29.25
C GLU A 80 -12.88 -2.54 -27.85
N ARG A 81 -11.98 -2.75 -26.89
CA ARG A 81 -12.15 -2.24 -25.51
C ARG A 81 -10.83 -1.73 -24.97
N ASN A 82 -10.72 -0.41 -24.81
CA ASN A 82 -9.65 0.22 -24.04
C ASN A 82 -9.87 -0.12 -22.56
N LEU A 83 -9.33 -1.24 -22.11
CA LEU A 83 -9.32 -1.65 -20.70
C LEU A 83 -7.99 -1.24 -20.05
N GLU A 84 -7.40 -0.16 -20.51
CA GLU A 84 -6.11 0.35 -20.07
C GLU A 84 -6.25 1.21 -18.83
N SER A 85 -5.36 1.03 -17.88
CA SER A 85 -5.32 1.85 -16.67
C SER A 85 -4.64 3.19 -16.94
N GLU A 86 -5.37 4.28 -16.88
CA GLU A 86 -4.76 5.61 -16.79
C GLU A 86 -4.12 5.90 -15.42
N TYR A 87 -4.39 5.07 -14.41
CA TYR A 87 -3.83 5.20 -13.07
C TYR A 87 -2.30 5.29 -13.07
N VAL A 88 -1.65 4.45 -13.88
CA VAL A 88 -0.19 4.47 -14.05
C VAL A 88 0.30 5.76 -14.67
N LYS A 89 -0.42 6.30 -15.64
CA LYS A 89 -0.11 7.58 -16.27
C LYS A 89 -0.19 8.74 -15.28
N TRP A 90 -1.18 8.73 -14.39
CA TRP A 90 -1.29 9.75 -13.36
C TRP A 90 -0.19 9.64 -12.29
N GLN A 91 0.22 8.44 -11.96
CA GLN A 91 1.19 8.15 -10.90
C GLN A 91 2.65 8.16 -11.36
N GLY A 92 2.91 7.92 -12.65
CA GLY A 92 4.25 7.78 -13.21
C GLY A 92 5.07 9.06 -13.15
N ILE A 93 6.35 8.95 -13.45
CA ILE A 93 7.33 10.04 -13.40
C ILE A 93 6.98 11.12 -14.42
N ARG A 94 6.78 12.36 -13.96
CA ARG A 94 6.42 13.50 -14.82
C ARG A 94 7.45 13.72 -15.93
N GLY A 95 6.99 13.70 -17.15
CA GLY A 95 7.81 13.96 -18.33
C GLY A 95 8.60 12.76 -18.83
N GLU A 96 8.55 11.62 -18.12
CA GLU A 96 9.17 10.34 -18.51
C GLU A 96 8.13 9.25 -18.76
N MET A 97 7.35 8.90 -17.73
CA MET A 97 6.39 7.78 -17.79
C MET A 97 5.02 8.17 -17.25
N GLY A 98 4.70 9.46 -17.15
CA GLY A 98 3.41 9.91 -16.67
C GLY A 98 3.35 11.39 -16.29
N TRP A 99 2.35 11.71 -15.48
CA TRP A 99 2.05 13.08 -15.07
C TRP A 99 2.57 13.44 -13.67
N GLY A 100 2.98 12.46 -12.88
CA GLY A 100 3.53 12.66 -11.53
C GLY A 100 2.57 13.36 -10.58
N MET A 101 1.27 13.00 -10.64
CA MET A 101 0.26 13.70 -9.83
C MET A 101 0.31 13.31 -8.35
N PHE A 102 0.88 12.14 -8.03
CA PHE A 102 0.91 11.60 -6.67
C PHE A 102 2.33 11.15 -6.30
N SER A 103 3.23 12.09 -6.23
CA SER A 103 4.62 11.81 -5.81
C SER A 103 4.69 11.54 -4.31
N PRO A 104 5.50 10.56 -3.87
CA PRO A 104 5.76 10.33 -2.46
C PRO A 104 6.34 11.56 -1.79
N SER A 105 5.76 11.98 -0.67
CA SER A 105 6.29 13.08 0.12
C SER A 105 7.56 12.68 0.85
N GLU A 106 8.39 13.66 1.18
CA GLU A 106 9.56 13.45 2.06
C GLU A 106 9.17 12.85 3.40
N ALA A 107 8.04 13.27 3.94
CA ALA A 107 7.53 12.74 5.19
C ALA A 107 7.08 11.27 5.11
N LEU A 108 6.65 10.78 3.96
CA LEU A 108 6.46 9.35 3.76
C LEU A 108 7.82 8.64 3.71
N ASP A 109 8.77 9.20 3.00
CA ASP A 109 10.13 8.67 2.89
C ASP A 109 10.81 8.53 4.28
N GLN A 110 10.66 9.53 5.13
CA GLN A 110 11.18 9.54 6.50
C GLN A 110 10.39 8.66 7.48
N ALA A 111 9.17 8.24 7.13
CA ALA A 111 8.36 7.40 8.01
C ALA A 111 8.81 5.93 8.04
N TYR A 112 9.58 5.49 7.06
CA TYR A 112 10.15 4.15 7.04
C TYR A 112 11.26 4.00 8.07
N GLU A 113 11.23 2.90 8.80
CA GLU A 113 12.33 2.53 9.70
C GLU A 113 13.62 2.26 8.91
N ALA A 114 14.77 2.44 9.56
CA ALA A 114 16.05 2.11 8.93
C ALA A 114 16.09 0.63 8.56
N GLY A 115 16.35 0.34 7.27
CA GLY A 115 16.39 -1.02 6.75
C GLY A 115 15.02 -1.59 6.35
N ASP A 116 13.92 -0.81 6.41
CA ASP A 116 12.63 -1.29 5.91
C ASP A 116 12.66 -1.48 4.38
N PRO A 117 12.55 -2.72 3.87
CA PRO A 117 12.65 -2.99 2.44
C PRO A 117 11.50 -2.39 1.64
N ARG A 118 10.38 -2.06 2.28
CA ARG A 118 9.22 -1.46 1.62
C ARG A 118 9.51 -0.04 1.15
N ARG A 119 10.48 0.65 1.75
CA ARG A 119 10.91 1.99 1.32
C ARG A 119 11.33 1.98 -0.15
N THR A 120 12.31 1.16 -0.48
CA THR A 120 12.84 1.04 -1.85
C THR A 120 11.90 0.30 -2.81
N ALA A 121 10.95 -0.48 -2.28
CA ALA A 121 9.90 -1.12 -3.06
C ALA A 121 8.74 -0.17 -3.42
N THR A 122 8.54 0.90 -2.64
CA THR A 122 7.45 1.86 -2.81
C THR A 122 7.89 3.14 -3.51
N ILE A 123 9.12 3.60 -3.26
CA ILE A 123 9.62 4.88 -3.76
C ILE A 123 10.69 4.64 -4.82
N PHE A 124 10.49 5.23 -5.98
CA PHE A 124 11.48 5.33 -7.05
C PHE A 124 12.19 6.68 -6.92
N TYR A 125 13.52 6.64 -6.85
CA TYR A 125 14.34 7.83 -6.67
C TYR A 125 14.97 8.30 -7.98
N ASP A 126 15.31 9.58 -8.02
CA ASP A 126 16.12 10.14 -9.10
C ASP A 126 17.45 9.40 -9.22
N GLY A 127 17.84 9.06 -10.44
CA GLY A 127 19.05 8.27 -10.71
C GLY A 127 18.88 6.75 -10.59
N GLU A 128 17.71 6.23 -10.22
CA GLU A 128 17.49 4.78 -10.25
C GLU A 128 17.44 4.23 -11.68
N THR A 129 17.95 3.03 -11.84
CA THR A 129 17.89 2.30 -13.10
C THR A 129 16.57 1.55 -13.24
N LEU A 130 15.87 1.77 -14.35
CA LEU A 130 14.73 0.98 -14.77
C LEU A 130 15.17 0.00 -15.85
N GLU A 131 14.96 -1.29 -15.61
CA GLU A 131 15.29 -2.34 -16.56
C GLU A 131 14.63 -2.08 -17.92
N GLY A 132 15.42 -2.18 -18.99
CA GLY A 132 14.99 -1.90 -20.36
C GLY A 132 14.94 -0.42 -20.75
N LYS A 133 15.15 0.51 -19.81
CA LYS A 133 15.16 1.97 -20.08
C LYS A 133 16.46 2.66 -19.64
N GLY A 134 17.18 2.08 -18.69
CA GLY A 134 18.39 2.66 -18.12
C GLY A 134 18.14 3.56 -16.92
N GLU A 135 19.10 4.41 -16.61
CA GLU A 135 19.02 5.37 -15.50
C GLU A 135 18.01 6.48 -15.80
N ILE A 136 17.14 6.77 -14.84
CA ILE A 136 16.06 7.75 -14.98
C ILE A 136 16.39 8.98 -14.14
N HIS A 137 16.51 10.14 -14.79
CA HIS A 137 16.71 11.41 -14.14
C HIS A 137 15.45 12.29 -14.18
N PHE A 138 15.05 12.79 -13.02
CA PHE A 138 13.89 13.66 -12.95
C PHE A 138 14.26 15.08 -13.38
N LYS A 139 13.30 15.76 -14.00
CA LYS A 139 13.46 17.20 -14.28
C LYS A 139 13.52 17.98 -12.96
N LYS A 140 14.27 19.07 -12.94
CA LYS A 140 14.52 19.89 -11.74
C LYS A 140 13.22 20.35 -11.03
N GLU A 141 12.15 20.54 -11.80
CA GLU A 141 10.84 21.00 -11.28
C GLU A 141 9.95 19.85 -10.79
N VAL A 142 10.42 18.61 -10.85
CA VAL A 142 9.69 17.42 -10.44
C VAL A 142 10.20 16.95 -9.08
N PRO A 143 9.32 16.58 -8.13
CA PRO A 143 9.79 15.98 -6.89
C PRO A 143 10.71 14.78 -7.17
N PRO A 144 11.82 14.61 -6.42
CA PRO A 144 12.85 13.59 -6.72
C PRO A 144 12.41 12.18 -6.33
N ARG A 145 11.11 11.93 -6.25
CA ARG A 145 10.50 10.65 -5.87
C ARG A 145 9.26 10.39 -6.70
N ALA A 146 9.05 9.14 -7.08
CA ALA A 146 7.85 8.68 -7.78
C ALA A 146 7.29 7.39 -7.18
N ASN A 147 6.03 7.07 -7.50
CA ASN A 147 5.38 5.86 -7.03
C ASN A 147 5.94 4.62 -7.76
N LYS A 148 6.83 3.89 -7.09
CA LYS A 148 7.47 2.69 -7.67
C LYS A 148 6.50 1.53 -7.84
N LYS A 149 5.41 1.47 -7.08
CA LYS A 149 4.38 0.41 -7.21
C LYS A 149 3.76 0.35 -8.61
N THR A 150 3.77 1.47 -9.32
CA THR A 150 3.25 1.58 -10.69
C THR A 150 4.33 1.61 -11.77
N ILE A 151 5.61 1.52 -11.39
CA ILE A 151 6.75 1.58 -12.32
C ILE A 151 7.32 0.19 -12.48
N TRP A 152 7.19 -0.39 -13.66
CA TRP A 152 7.67 -1.72 -14.02
C TRP A 152 8.57 -1.68 -15.24
N PRO A 153 9.47 -2.66 -15.46
CA PRO A 153 10.34 -2.73 -16.62
C PRO A 153 9.58 -2.66 -17.95
N THR A 154 10.30 -2.28 -19.01
CA THR A 154 9.80 -2.39 -20.37
C THR A 154 9.36 -3.84 -20.65
N GLY A 155 8.28 -4.03 -21.36
CA GLY A 155 7.64 -5.34 -21.51
C GLY A 155 6.33 -5.47 -20.74
N TYR A 156 6.14 -4.64 -19.70
CA TYR A 156 4.85 -4.50 -19.01
C TYR A 156 4.05 -3.30 -19.51
N TRP A 157 4.57 -2.52 -20.44
CA TRP A 157 3.91 -1.33 -21.00
C TRP A 157 4.26 -1.14 -22.48
N ASN A 158 3.39 -0.43 -23.19
CA ASN A 158 3.61 -0.12 -24.59
C ASN A 158 4.57 1.08 -24.73
N GLU A 159 5.66 0.94 -25.47
CA GLU A 159 6.65 1.99 -25.71
C GLU A 159 6.05 3.28 -26.31
N ASN A 160 4.95 3.14 -27.03
CA ASN A 160 4.25 4.28 -27.65
C ASN A 160 3.17 4.91 -26.77
N SER A 161 2.89 4.36 -25.62
CA SER A 161 1.88 4.88 -24.70
C SER A 161 2.13 4.40 -23.27
N PHE A 162 2.65 5.27 -22.42
CA PHE A 162 2.84 5.02 -20.98
C PHE A 162 1.53 4.75 -20.23
N ALA A 163 0.39 5.05 -20.85
CA ALA A 163 -0.93 4.80 -20.28
C ALA A 163 -1.38 3.35 -20.43
N LYS A 164 -0.69 2.54 -21.24
CA LYS A 164 -1.14 1.19 -21.61
C LYS A 164 -0.46 0.14 -20.74
N GLN A 165 -0.81 0.10 -19.47
CA GLN A 165 -0.27 -0.87 -18.53
C GLN A 165 -1.37 -1.70 -17.89
N ASN A 166 -1.05 -2.97 -17.60
CA ASN A 166 -1.91 -3.88 -16.85
C ASN A 166 -1.82 -3.64 -15.33
N CYS A 167 -1.59 -2.43 -14.88
CA CYS A 167 -1.47 -2.15 -13.46
C CYS A 167 -2.86 -2.00 -12.83
N HIS A 168 -3.25 -2.95 -12.00
CA HIS A 168 -4.52 -2.94 -11.30
C HIS A 168 -4.53 -1.93 -10.16
N LEU A 169 -5.69 -1.31 -9.95
CA LEU A 169 -5.92 -0.48 -8.77
C LEU A 169 -6.48 -1.36 -7.64
N ILE A 170 -5.67 -1.66 -6.66
CA ILE A 170 -6.05 -2.50 -5.52
C ILE A 170 -6.83 -1.65 -4.51
N PHE A 171 -8.08 -2.02 -4.22
CA PHE A 171 -8.94 -1.35 -3.23
C PHE A 171 -8.90 -2.02 -1.87
N LEU A 172 -8.72 -3.35 -1.85
CA LEU A 172 -8.65 -4.14 -0.63
C LEU A 172 -7.69 -5.30 -0.81
N ARG A 173 -6.79 -5.48 0.15
CA ARG A 173 -5.88 -6.62 0.23
C ARG A 173 -5.75 -7.15 1.65
N TYR A 174 -5.26 -8.37 1.77
CA TYR A 174 -5.22 -9.07 3.06
C TYR A 174 -4.40 -8.37 4.13
N ALA A 175 -3.32 -7.66 3.77
CA ALA A 175 -2.57 -6.84 4.72
C ALA A 175 -3.44 -5.73 5.34
N ASP A 176 -4.35 -5.09 4.58
CA ASP A 176 -5.30 -4.11 5.13
C ASP A 176 -6.23 -4.77 6.16
N VAL A 177 -6.71 -5.99 5.88
CA VAL A 177 -7.54 -6.77 6.81
C VAL A 177 -6.78 -7.08 8.11
N LEU A 178 -5.52 -7.50 8.02
CA LEU A 178 -4.69 -7.78 9.20
C LEU A 178 -4.45 -6.53 10.03
N LEU A 179 -4.18 -5.39 9.40
CA LEU A 179 -3.95 -4.12 10.10
C LEU A 179 -5.25 -3.54 10.68
N MET A 180 -6.40 -3.71 10.03
CA MET A 180 -7.71 -3.38 10.62
C MET A 180 -8.00 -4.25 11.84
N TYR A 181 -7.70 -5.55 11.79
CA TYR A 181 -7.84 -6.44 12.93
C TYR A 181 -6.93 -6.03 14.09
N ALA A 182 -5.65 -5.75 13.81
CA ALA A 182 -4.69 -5.30 14.82
C ALA A 182 -5.15 -4.02 15.52
N GLU A 183 -5.62 -3.04 14.75
CA GLU A 183 -6.15 -1.80 15.29
C GLU A 183 -7.37 -2.06 16.18
N ALA A 184 -8.31 -2.86 15.72
CA ALA A 184 -9.51 -3.18 16.49
C ALA A 184 -9.17 -3.91 17.81
N CYS A 185 -8.27 -4.87 17.78
CA CYS A 185 -7.80 -5.56 18.99
C CYS A 185 -7.13 -4.60 19.96
N ASN A 186 -6.26 -3.70 19.48
CA ASN A 186 -5.65 -2.69 20.35
C ASN A 186 -6.68 -1.77 21.00
N GLU A 187 -7.68 -1.32 20.24
CA GLU A 187 -8.74 -0.45 20.77
C GLU A 187 -9.65 -1.17 21.78
N LEU A 188 -9.80 -2.48 21.66
CA LEU A 188 -10.53 -3.33 22.62
C LEU A 188 -9.67 -3.78 23.81
N GLY A 189 -8.38 -3.40 23.88
CA GLY A 189 -7.49 -3.77 24.98
C GLY A 189 -6.85 -5.14 24.83
N GLU A 190 -6.86 -5.71 23.65
CA GLU A 190 -6.32 -7.03 23.32
C GLU A 190 -4.96 -6.89 22.61
N SER A 191 -3.98 -6.26 23.29
CA SER A 191 -2.68 -5.88 22.71
C SER A 191 -1.90 -7.06 22.14
N ARG A 192 -2.01 -8.26 22.75
CA ARG A 192 -1.31 -9.45 22.25
C ARG A 192 -1.80 -9.88 20.87
N GLU A 193 -3.12 -9.95 20.68
CA GLU A 193 -3.70 -10.28 19.37
C GLU A 193 -3.39 -9.21 18.33
N ALA A 194 -3.35 -7.93 18.75
CA ALA A 194 -2.94 -6.83 17.88
C ALA A 194 -1.50 -7.01 17.38
N LEU A 195 -0.57 -7.33 18.29
CA LEU A 195 0.84 -7.57 17.97
C LEU A 195 1.03 -8.78 17.05
N ASP A 196 0.30 -9.86 17.27
CA ASP A 196 0.36 -11.06 16.41
C ASP A 196 0.03 -10.73 14.95
N LYS A 197 -0.98 -9.90 14.69
CA LYS A 197 -1.36 -9.53 13.32
C LYS A 197 -0.46 -8.45 12.71
N LEU A 198 -0.02 -7.50 13.51
CA LEU A 198 1.00 -6.52 13.13
C LEU A 198 2.29 -7.23 12.71
N GLU A 199 2.73 -8.22 13.49
CA GLU A 199 3.94 -8.97 13.23
C GLU A 199 3.84 -9.80 11.94
N MET A 200 2.68 -10.33 11.60
CA MET A 200 2.50 -11.01 10.30
C MET A 200 2.88 -10.10 9.12
N VAL A 201 2.46 -8.84 9.15
CA VAL A 201 2.76 -7.86 8.09
C VAL A 201 4.26 -7.51 8.11
N ARG A 202 4.84 -7.24 9.28
CA ARG A 202 6.27 -6.90 9.43
C ARG A 202 7.17 -8.08 9.07
N ALA A 203 6.81 -9.30 9.44
CA ALA A 203 7.53 -10.52 9.06
C ALA A 203 7.56 -10.72 7.54
N ARG A 204 6.46 -10.41 6.84
CA ARG A 204 6.45 -10.42 5.37
C ARG A 204 7.41 -9.36 4.82
N ALA A 205 7.41 -8.15 5.35
CA ALA A 205 8.32 -7.09 4.93
C ALA A 205 9.79 -7.52 5.08
N ARG A 206 10.17 -8.14 6.21
CA ARG A 206 11.52 -8.71 6.41
C ARG A 206 11.90 -9.78 5.39
N ARG A 207 10.94 -10.56 4.90
CA ARG A 207 11.15 -11.60 3.89
C ARG A 207 11.19 -11.10 2.46
N THR A 208 10.88 -9.83 2.21
CA THR A 208 10.96 -9.22 0.89
C THR A 208 12.44 -9.14 0.46
N VAL A 209 12.79 -9.86 -0.60
CA VAL A 209 14.19 -10.14 -1.00
C VAL A 209 14.67 -9.18 -2.10
N HIS A 210 14.25 -7.95 -2.14
CA HIS A 210 14.77 -6.97 -3.07
C HIS A 210 14.98 -5.61 -2.40
N PRO A 211 16.21 -5.10 -2.47
CA PRO A 211 17.47 -5.63 -3.02
C PRO A 211 18.17 -6.58 -2.05
N ALA A 212 19.10 -7.41 -2.58
CA ALA A 212 19.76 -8.53 -1.91
C ALA A 212 20.57 -8.20 -0.62
N ASP A 213 20.76 -6.94 -0.29
CA ASP A 213 21.60 -6.51 0.84
C ASP A 213 20.81 -6.18 2.13
N MET A 214 19.51 -6.44 2.16
CA MET A 214 18.68 -6.14 3.33
C MET A 214 18.86 -7.20 4.42
N THR A 215 20.01 -7.18 5.07
CA THR A 215 20.32 -8.03 6.23
C THR A 215 19.73 -7.50 7.52
N VAL A 216 19.27 -6.25 7.55
CA VAL A 216 18.69 -5.61 8.73
C VAL A 216 17.18 -5.82 8.70
N GLY A 217 16.72 -6.73 9.52
CA GLY A 217 15.29 -6.95 9.71
C GLY A 217 14.66 -5.81 10.51
N LEU A 218 13.41 -5.50 10.23
CA LEU A 218 12.59 -4.66 11.10
C LEU A 218 12.49 -5.31 12.48
N PRO A 219 12.73 -4.59 13.60
CA PRO A 219 12.61 -5.16 14.93
C PRO A 219 11.15 -5.59 15.19
N GLU A 220 10.98 -6.62 16.00
CA GLU A 220 9.67 -6.98 16.53
C GLU A 220 9.15 -5.86 17.44
N ILE A 221 7.86 -5.58 17.34
CA ILE A 221 7.19 -4.64 18.21
C ILE A 221 6.78 -5.36 19.50
N THR A 222 7.24 -4.85 20.63
CA THR A 222 6.91 -5.39 21.97
C THR A 222 6.07 -4.42 22.80
N GLU A 223 5.72 -3.26 22.25
CA GLU A 223 4.91 -2.23 22.91
C GLU A 223 3.49 -2.74 23.13
N THR A 224 2.99 -2.66 24.36
CA THR A 224 1.63 -3.10 24.74
C THR A 224 0.76 -1.98 25.26
N GLY A 225 1.32 -0.78 25.45
CA GLY A 225 0.57 0.41 25.86
C GLY A 225 -0.36 0.87 24.73
N LYS A 226 -1.64 0.98 25.03
CA LYS A 226 -2.71 1.19 24.02
C LYS A 226 -2.42 2.37 23.09
N GLU A 227 -2.06 3.53 23.64
CA GLU A 227 -1.83 4.75 22.84
C GLU A 227 -0.61 4.61 21.92
N LYS A 228 0.49 4.11 22.47
CA LYS A 228 1.73 3.92 21.69
C LYS A 228 1.57 2.84 20.63
N LEU A 229 0.92 1.73 20.97
CA LEU A 229 0.66 0.66 20.00
C LEU A 229 -0.30 1.13 18.89
N ARG A 230 -1.28 2.00 19.21
CA ARG A 230 -2.13 2.66 18.21
C ARG A 230 -1.30 3.45 17.20
N GLU A 231 -0.38 4.30 17.67
CA GLU A 231 0.50 5.09 16.80
C GLU A 231 1.37 4.20 15.92
N ILE A 232 1.91 3.13 16.48
CA ILE A 232 2.70 2.14 15.73
C ILE A 232 1.84 1.47 14.64
N ILE A 233 0.63 1.02 14.96
CA ILE A 233 -0.28 0.41 13.98
C ILE A 233 -0.67 1.42 12.88
N TRP A 234 -0.95 2.66 13.22
CA TRP A 234 -1.27 3.71 12.25
C TRP A 234 -0.09 4.03 11.34
N ASN A 235 1.15 4.03 11.89
CA ASN A 235 2.33 4.20 11.06
C ASN A 235 2.58 2.98 10.18
N GLU A 236 2.37 1.77 10.69
CA GLU A 236 2.48 0.54 9.89
C GLU A 236 1.49 0.56 8.72
N ARG A 237 0.24 0.98 8.95
CA ARG A 237 -0.75 1.19 7.89
C ARG A 237 -0.27 2.23 6.86
N ARG A 238 0.28 3.35 7.32
CA ARG A 238 0.83 4.41 6.46
C ARG A 238 1.92 3.88 5.53
N ILE A 239 2.82 3.05 6.06
CA ILE A 239 3.95 2.46 5.34
C ILE A 239 3.48 1.37 4.40
N GLU A 240 2.75 0.41 4.92
CA GLU A 240 2.31 -0.79 4.21
C GLU A 240 1.38 -0.45 3.03
N LEU A 241 0.42 0.45 3.26
CA LEU A 241 -0.60 0.84 2.29
C LEU A 241 -0.27 2.17 1.58
N ALA A 242 1.01 2.57 1.60
CA ALA A 242 1.46 3.80 0.98
C ALA A 242 1.08 3.87 -0.50
N LEU A 243 0.55 5.01 -0.95
CA LEU A 243 0.16 5.29 -2.33
C LEU A 243 -0.99 4.41 -2.89
N GLU A 244 -1.73 3.72 -2.01
CA GLU A 244 -2.90 2.91 -2.36
C GLU A 244 -4.24 3.62 -2.04
N GLY A 245 -4.22 4.94 -1.79
CA GLY A 245 -5.43 5.74 -1.58
C GLY A 245 -6.00 5.71 -0.14
N HIS A 246 -5.30 5.09 0.82
CA HIS A 246 -5.82 4.94 2.19
C HIS A 246 -5.54 6.15 3.10
N ARG A 247 -4.40 6.84 2.93
CA ARG A 247 -3.87 7.79 3.91
C ARG A 247 -4.82 8.91 4.31
N PHE A 248 -5.48 9.53 3.35
CA PHE A 248 -6.42 10.62 3.62
C PHE A 248 -7.55 10.20 4.57
N PHE A 249 -8.14 9.05 4.29
CA PHE A 249 -9.22 8.49 5.11
C PHE A 249 -8.73 8.03 6.48
N ASP A 250 -7.52 7.44 6.55
CA ASP A 250 -6.92 7.05 7.81
C ASP A 250 -6.65 8.28 8.71
N LEU A 251 -6.23 9.41 8.15
CA LEU A 251 -6.08 10.65 8.91
C LEU A 251 -7.40 11.18 9.46
N ILE A 252 -8.46 11.22 8.62
CA ILE A 252 -9.79 11.70 9.06
C ILE A 252 -10.33 10.83 10.22
N ARG A 253 -10.18 9.51 10.16
CA ARG A 253 -10.66 8.64 11.23
C ARG A 253 -9.76 8.68 12.47
N ALA A 254 -8.45 8.85 12.30
CA ALA A 254 -7.52 9.02 13.42
C ALA A 254 -7.80 10.30 14.20
N ASP A 255 -8.15 11.38 13.51
CA ASP A 255 -8.52 12.65 14.11
C ASP A 255 -9.77 12.56 14.99
N LYS A 256 -10.69 11.64 14.71
CA LYS A 256 -11.84 11.35 15.56
C LYS A 256 -11.45 10.62 16.85
N VAL A 257 -10.37 9.86 16.85
CA VAL A 257 -9.85 9.14 18.04
C VAL A 257 -8.96 10.06 18.88
N VAL A 258 -8.08 10.81 18.20
CA VAL A 258 -7.14 11.77 18.78
C VAL A 258 -7.36 13.13 18.10
N PRO A 259 -8.19 14.01 18.67
CA PRO A 259 -8.50 15.30 18.06
C PRO A 259 -7.24 16.12 17.78
N GLY A 260 -7.11 16.69 16.57
CA GLY A 260 -5.95 17.43 16.11
C GLY A 260 -4.81 16.57 15.55
N TYR A 261 -4.95 15.24 15.51
CA TYR A 261 -3.92 14.35 14.95
C TYR A 261 -3.65 14.63 13.47
N ALA A 262 -4.71 14.77 12.67
CA ALA A 262 -4.57 15.03 11.25
C ALA A 262 -3.87 16.36 10.98
N GLU A 263 -4.20 17.40 11.72
CA GLU A 263 -3.55 18.71 11.64
C GLU A 263 -2.06 18.63 12.03
N THR A 264 -1.76 18.01 13.17
CA THR A 264 -0.38 17.86 13.65
C THR A 264 0.49 17.15 12.63
N VAL A 265 0.01 16.04 12.08
CA VAL A 265 0.77 15.27 11.08
C VAL A 265 0.89 16.02 9.76
N SER A 266 -0.16 16.72 9.30
CA SER A 266 -0.14 17.49 8.05
C SER A 266 0.70 18.76 8.18
N TYR A 267 0.62 19.45 9.32
CA TYR A 267 1.37 20.70 9.57
C TYR A 267 2.89 20.45 9.65
N THR A 268 3.30 19.33 10.24
CA THR A 268 4.70 18.91 10.24
C THR A 268 5.23 18.72 8.81
N HIS A 269 4.36 18.27 7.89
CA HIS A 269 4.69 18.08 6.49
C HIS A 269 4.75 19.39 5.70
N LEU A 270 3.84 20.33 5.95
CA LEU A 270 3.82 21.64 5.28
C LEU A 270 5.04 22.49 5.66
N ARG A 271 5.43 22.52 6.94
CA ARG A 271 6.64 23.23 7.37
C ARG A 271 7.94 22.68 6.77
N ALA A 272 8.05 21.39 6.56
CA ALA A 272 9.20 20.80 5.89
C ALA A 272 9.31 21.27 4.42
N HIS A 273 8.19 21.56 3.77
CA HIS A 273 8.18 22.14 2.43
C HIS A 273 8.48 23.66 2.40
N GLU A 274 8.02 24.40 3.38
CA GLU A 274 8.26 25.85 3.45
C GLU A 274 9.73 26.19 3.74
N THR A 275 10.41 25.38 4.56
CA THR A 275 11.83 25.60 4.87
C THR A 275 12.80 25.16 3.77
N GLY A 276 12.36 24.30 2.85
CA GLY A 276 13.15 23.86 1.69
C GLY A 276 13.02 24.73 0.44
N ALA A 277 12.05 25.64 0.40
CA ALA A 277 11.79 26.48 -0.79
C ALA A 277 12.55 27.83 -0.79
N TYR A 278 13.28 28.15 0.27
CA TYR A 278 13.97 29.45 0.43
C TYR A 278 15.46 29.34 0.82
N LEU A 279 16.08 28.20 0.61
CA LEU A 279 17.52 28.00 0.63
C LEU A 279 17.96 27.35 -0.69
#